data_04f1aa66759d726506c7e1d75f5a8e86
#
_entry.id   04f1aa66759d726506c7e1d75f5a8e86
#
_cell.length_a   1.000
_cell.length_b   1.000
_cell.length_c   1.000
_cell.angle_alpha   90.00
_cell.angle_beta   90.00
_cell.angle_gamma   90.00
#
_symmetry.space_group_name_H-M   'P 1'
#
loop_
_entity.id
_entity.type
_entity.pdbx_description
1 polymer ?
#
loop_
_entity_poly.entity_id
_entity_poly.type
_entity_poly.pdbx_seq_one_letter_code
_entity_poly.pdbx_strand_id
1 'polypeptide(L)' 'MTIERAKDILSEHKKCAEEWAKSYRDLTGNRDEWQEENVQALELAITALERMENEGVNADT' A
#
# COMPACT_ATOMS: atom_id res chain seq x y z
N MET A 1 -7.54 16.33 -2.33
CA MET A 1 -6.38 15.43 -2.06
C MET A 1 -5.47 15.39 -3.27
N THR A 2 -4.17 15.51 -3.06
CA THR A 2 -3.19 15.39 -4.15
C THR A 2 -2.78 13.93 -4.33
N ILE A 3 -2.18 13.62 -5.48
CA ILE A 3 -1.62 12.29 -5.74
C ILE A 3 -0.53 11.98 -4.73
N GLU A 4 0.31 12.97 -4.41
CA GLU A 4 1.37 12.80 -3.42
C GLU A 4 0.83 12.43 -2.05
N ARG A 5 -0.23 13.11 -1.60
CA ARG A 5 -0.86 12.81 -0.32
C ARG A 5 -1.48 11.41 -0.33
N ALA A 6 -2.12 11.03 -1.43
CA ALA A 6 -2.69 9.69 -1.57
C ALA A 6 -1.60 8.62 -1.47
N LYS A 7 -0.46 8.84 -2.13
CA LYS A 7 0.67 7.89 -2.04
C LYS A 7 1.19 7.77 -0.61
N ASP A 8 1.29 8.87 0.11
CA ASP A 8 1.74 8.85 1.51
C ASP A 8 0.82 8.02 2.38
N ILE A 9 -0.49 8.23 2.24
CA ILE A 9 -1.49 7.49 3.00
C ILE A 9 -1.40 6.00 2.69
N LEU A 10 -1.34 5.64 1.41
CA LEU A 10 -1.25 4.24 1.00
C LEU A 10 0.05 3.59 1.45
N SER A 11 1.15 4.33 1.42
CA SER A 11 2.45 3.83 1.89
C SER A 11 2.42 3.51 3.38
N GLU A 12 1.75 4.35 4.18
CA GLU A 12 1.58 4.10 5.60
C GLU A 12 0.74 2.85 5.85
N HIS A 13 -0.35 2.70 5.11
CA HIS A 13 -1.20 1.51 5.21
C HIS A 13 -0.44 0.25 4.83
N LYS A 14 0.36 0.32 3.77
CA LYS A 14 1.18 -0.80 3.33
C LYS A 14 2.16 -1.21 4.43
N LYS A 15 2.83 -0.25 5.03
CA LYS A 15 3.77 -0.49 6.12
C LYS A 15 3.10 -1.18 7.29
N CYS A 16 1.93 -0.69 7.68
CA CYS A 16 1.16 -1.30 8.77
C CYS A 16 0.76 -2.74 8.45
N ALA A 17 0.33 -2.99 7.21
CA ALA A 17 -0.06 -4.33 6.78
C ALA A 17 1.12 -5.29 6.79
N GLU A 18 2.30 -4.82 6.35
CA GLU A 18 3.52 -5.62 6.36
C GLU A 18 3.94 -5.99 7.79
N GLU A 19 3.89 -5.01 8.69
CA GLU A 19 4.23 -5.23 10.09
C GLU A 19 3.26 -6.19 10.76
N TRP A 20 1.97 -6.07 10.46
CA TRP A 20 0.96 -6.97 10.99
C TRP A 20 1.19 -8.40 10.52
N ALA A 21 1.43 -8.59 9.22
CA ALA A 21 1.66 -9.90 8.65
C ALA A 21 2.91 -10.56 9.26
N LYS A 22 3.96 -9.77 9.47
CA LYS A 22 5.18 -10.27 10.10
C LYS A 22 4.93 -10.70 11.54
N SER A 23 4.23 -9.88 12.32
CA SER A 23 3.92 -10.19 13.72
C SER A 23 3.07 -11.45 13.82
N TYR A 24 2.07 -11.58 12.96
CA TYR A 24 1.21 -12.75 12.94
C TYR A 24 2.02 -14.01 12.65
N ARG A 25 2.90 -13.96 11.67
CA ARG A 25 3.75 -15.10 11.32
C ARG A 25 4.70 -15.46 12.46
N ASP A 26 5.27 -14.45 13.12
CA ASP A 26 6.19 -14.68 14.24
C ASP A 26 5.48 -15.31 15.44
N LEU A 27 4.22 -14.93 15.68
CA LEU A 27 3.45 -15.43 16.82
C LEU A 27 2.83 -16.81 16.58
N THR A 28 2.35 -17.06 15.37
CA THR A 28 1.58 -18.27 15.07
C THR A 28 2.32 -19.29 14.22
N GLY A 29 3.38 -18.88 13.54
CA GLY A 29 4.05 -19.71 12.55
C GLY A 29 3.30 -19.86 11.24
N ASN A 30 2.14 -19.20 11.11
CA ASN A 30 1.29 -19.24 9.91
C ASN A 30 1.36 -17.94 9.15
N ARG A 31 1.08 -17.99 7.85
CA ARG A 31 1.01 -16.80 7.00
C ARG A 31 -0.38 -16.20 7.06
N ASP A 32 -0.43 -14.87 7.12
CA ASP A 32 -1.68 -14.13 7.00
C ASP A 32 -1.87 -13.76 5.52
N GLU A 33 -2.49 -14.66 4.77
CA GLU A 33 -2.67 -14.49 3.32
C GLU A 33 -3.48 -13.25 2.99
N TRP A 34 -4.46 -12.90 3.82
CA TRP A 34 -5.29 -11.72 3.60
C TRP A 34 -4.45 -10.45 3.67
N GLN A 35 -3.58 -10.35 4.67
CA GLN A 35 -2.71 -9.19 4.80
C GLN A 35 -1.67 -9.14 3.69
N GLU A 36 -1.15 -10.29 3.26
CA GLU A 36 -0.21 -10.34 2.15
C GLU A 36 -0.85 -9.85 0.86
N GLU A 37 -2.09 -10.24 0.59
CA GLU A 37 -2.84 -9.75 -0.56
C GLU A 37 -3.12 -8.25 -0.44
N ASN A 38 -3.40 -7.79 0.78
CA ASN A 38 -3.62 -6.38 1.05
C ASN A 38 -2.37 -5.55 0.71
N VAL A 39 -1.20 -6.04 1.08
CA VAL A 39 0.07 -5.39 0.73
C VAL A 39 0.23 -5.31 -0.79
N GLN A 40 -0.07 -6.39 -1.51
CA GLN A 40 0.02 -6.41 -2.96
C GLN A 40 -0.95 -5.42 -3.60
N ALA A 41 -2.17 -5.35 -3.09
CA ALA A 41 -3.17 -4.40 -3.58
C ALA A 41 -2.71 -2.95 -3.37
N LEU A 42 -2.13 -2.67 -2.21
CA LEU A 42 -1.62 -1.34 -1.92
C LEU A 42 -0.43 -0.98 -2.82
N GLU A 43 0.45 -1.93 -3.11
CA GLU A 43 1.55 -1.72 -4.04
C GLU A 43 1.05 -1.38 -5.43
N LEU A 44 0.04 -2.09 -5.91
CA LEU A 44 -0.57 -1.80 -7.21
C LEU A 44 -1.17 -0.41 -7.25
N ALA A 45 -1.86 -0.01 -6.18
CA ALA A 45 -2.46 1.32 -6.11
C ALA A 45 -1.38 2.41 -6.11
N ILE A 46 -0.31 2.22 -5.34
CA ILE A 46 0.80 3.18 -5.30
C ILE A 46 1.45 3.30 -6.67
N THR A 47 1.70 2.16 -7.33
CA THR A 47 2.29 2.15 -8.68
C THR A 47 1.40 2.88 -9.68
N ALA A 48 0.08 2.68 -9.59
CA ALA A 48 -0.87 3.37 -10.47
C ALA A 48 -0.81 4.88 -10.26
N LEU A 49 -0.73 5.33 -9.01
CA LEU A 49 -0.64 6.75 -8.69
C LEU A 49 0.67 7.35 -9.18
N GLU A 50 1.77 6.62 -9.04
CA GLU A 50 3.06 7.07 -9.57
C GLU A 50 3.03 7.24 -11.07
N ARG A 51 2.36 6.32 -11.77
CA ARG A 51 2.19 6.39 -13.22
C ARG A 51 1.36 7.62 -13.60
N MET A 52 0.28 7.87 -12.89
CA MET A 52 -0.54 9.06 -13.11
C MET A 52 0.26 10.34 -12.92
N GLU A 53 1.08 10.36 -11.89
CA GLU A 53 1.95 11.50 -11.58
C GLU A 53 2.93 11.75 -12.71
N ASN A 54 3.55 10.69 -13.24
CA ASN A 54 4.50 10.78 -14.35
C ASN A 54 3.84 11.23 -15.66
N GLU A 55 2.56 10.94 -15.82
CA GLU A 55 1.79 11.37 -16.99
C GLU A 55 1.22 12.79 -16.84
N GLY A 56 1.47 13.41 -15.69
CA GLY A 56 0.99 14.77 -15.44
C GLY A 56 -0.46 14.85 -15.01
N VAL A 57 -1.07 13.72 -14.68
CA VAL A 57 -2.45 13.70 -14.18
C VAL A 57 -2.45 14.15 -12.72
N ASN A 58 -3.40 15.03 -12.37
CA ASN A 58 -3.51 15.55 -11.01
C ASN A 58 -4.91 15.25 -10.48
N ALA A 59 -4.98 14.56 -9.34
CA ALA A 59 -6.24 14.16 -8.73
C ALA A 59 -7.05 15.34 -8.20
N ASP A 60 -6.45 16.52 -8.08
CA ASP A 60 -7.11 17.73 -7.58
C ASP A 60 -7.78 18.57 -8.68
N THR A 61 -7.61 18.21 -9.93
CA THR A 61 -8.22 18.97 -11.04
C THR A 61 -9.68 18.60 -11.24
#